data_665d63f73efa5d1d132cdc2b33ad5828
#
_entry.id   665d63f73efa5d1d132cdc2b33ad5828
#
_cell.length_a   1.000
_cell.length_b   1.000
_cell.length_c   1.000
_cell.angle_alpha   90.00
_cell.angle_beta   90.00
_cell.angle_gamma   90.00
#
_symmetry.space_group_name_H-M   'P 1'
#
loop_
_entity.id
_entity.type
_entity.pdbx_description
1 polymer ?
#
loop_
_entity_poly.entity_id
_entity_poly.type
_entity_poly.pdbx_seq_one_letter_code
_entity_poly.pdbx_strand_id
1 'polypeptide(L)'
;MKDKQNTKTTENDHPTENEKVEAFNLLTKNAFDFLETGITEFDDNTKYSIVHFSTAIEMFLKARLMHHDWKLIFSNKKKVDWKKLKEGNFHSVTIEEAKERIKAAEPKNELIDDAYINFSSLSNHRNKIIHFYHHELESSQEMKEKSYRSTVTPGTAFKPYSRSTGRKCSRILKKRFIQQTIS
;
A
#
# COMPACT_ATOMS: atom_id res chain seq x y z
N MET A 1 17.87 13.18 -51.97
CA MET A 1 16.49 13.01 -51.51
C MET A 1 16.38 11.62 -50.91
N LYS A 2 16.36 11.53 -49.57
CA LYS A 2 16.15 10.27 -48.84
C LYS A 2 15.03 10.52 -47.85
N ASP A 3 13.85 10.05 -48.22
CA ASP A 3 12.68 10.08 -47.36
C ASP A 3 12.90 9.12 -46.20
N LYS A 4 13.04 9.67 -45.00
CA LYS A 4 12.94 8.93 -43.75
C LYS A 4 11.47 8.79 -43.43
N GLN A 5 10.89 7.67 -43.80
CA GLN A 5 9.59 7.22 -43.27
C GLN A 5 9.74 6.99 -41.77
N ASN A 6 9.20 7.92 -41.02
CA ASN A 6 9.06 7.81 -39.58
C ASN A 6 7.78 7.00 -39.29
N THR A 7 7.90 5.69 -39.30
CA THR A 7 6.83 4.81 -38.80
C THR A 7 6.72 4.94 -37.33
N LYS A 8 5.87 5.89 -36.89
CA LYS A 8 5.35 5.92 -35.50
C LYS A 8 4.44 4.70 -35.33
N THR A 9 4.99 3.63 -34.83
CA THR A 9 4.21 2.53 -34.24
C THR A 9 3.52 3.09 -33.01
N THR A 10 2.25 3.44 -33.16
CA THR A 10 1.32 3.60 -32.03
C THR A 10 0.99 2.21 -31.54
N GLU A 11 1.89 1.60 -30.75
CA GLU A 11 1.54 0.49 -29.88
C GLU A 11 0.42 0.98 -28.97
N ASN A 12 -0.69 0.23 -28.93
CA ASN A 12 -1.83 0.49 -28.08
C ASN A 12 -1.35 0.56 -26.61
N ASP A 13 -1.34 1.77 -26.07
CA ASP A 13 -0.86 2.11 -24.72
C ASP A 13 -1.86 1.68 -23.63
N HIS A 14 -2.80 0.79 -23.97
CA HIS A 14 -3.83 0.27 -23.09
C HIS A 14 -3.49 -1.17 -22.68
N PRO A 15 -3.40 -1.44 -21.36
CA PRO A 15 -3.14 -2.77 -20.86
C PRO A 15 -4.29 -3.74 -21.17
N THR A 16 -3.93 -4.98 -21.46
CA THR A 16 -4.87 -6.10 -21.48
C THR A 16 -5.38 -6.41 -20.07
N GLU A 17 -6.50 -7.11 -19.95
CA GLU A 17 -7.01 -7.54 -18.63
C GLU A 17 -6.02 -8.42 -17.89
N ASN A 18 -5.32 -9.31 -18.59
CA ASN A 18 -4.29 -10.18 -17.99
C ASN A 18 -3.13 -9.36 -17.41
N GLU A 19 -2.65 -8.33 -18.11
CA GLU A 19 -1.59 -7.45 -17.61
C GLU A 19 -2.04 -6.66 -16.37
N LYS A 20 -3.30 -6.21 -16.31
CA LYS A 20 -3.85 -5.54 -15.14
C LYS A 20 -3.91 -6.47 -13.93
N VAL A 21 -4.38 -7.70 -14.12
CA VAL A 21 -4.44 -8.73 -13.06
C VAL A 21 -3.03 -9.08 -12.58
N GLU A 22 -2.08 -9.24 -13.48
CA GLU A 22 -0.69 -9.51 -13.11
C GLU A 22 -0.10 -8.36 -12.29
N ALA A 23 -0.26 -7.12 -12.73
CA ALA A 23 0.23 -5.95 -12.02
C ALA A 23 -0.42 -5.79 -10.64
N PHE A 24 -1.73 -6.03 -10.52
CA PHE A 24 -2.44 -6.08 -9.24
C PHE A 24 -1.86 -7.15 -8.30
N ASN A 25 -1.65 -8.36 -8.81
CA ASN A 25 -1.09 -9.47 -8.03
C ASN A 25 0.33 -9.17 -7.55
N LEU A 26 1.18 -8.61 -8.41
CA LEU A 26 2.53 -8.19 -8.05
C LEU A 26 2.53 -7.12 -6.97
N LEU A 27 1.70 -6.09 -7.11
CA LEU A 27 1.57 -5.01 -6.14
C LEU A 27 1.07 -5.55 -4.79
N THR A 28 0.06 -6.40 -4.80
CA THR A 28 -0.52 -7.02 -3.59
C THR A 28 0.49 -7.94 -2.90
N LYS A 29 1.22 -8.76 -3.67
CA LYS A 29 2.28 -9.61 -3.13
C LYS A 29 3.34 -8.78 -2.45
N ASN A 30 3.83 -7.73 -3.10
CA ASN A 30 4.83 -6.83 -2.55
C ASN A 30 4.34 -6.14 -1.26
N ALA A 31 3.07 -5.72 -1.22
CA ALA A 31 2.46 -5.17 -0.01
C ALA A 31 2.49 -6.16 1.16
N PHE A 32 2.20 -7.44 0.90
CA PHE A 32 2.28 -8.48 1.94
C PHE A 32 3.71 -8.78 2.37
N ASP A 33 4.68 -8.73 1.47
CA ASP A 33 6.08 -8.94 1.80
C ASP A 33 6.60 -7.82 2.73
N PHE A 34 6.23 -6.56 2.47
CA PHE A 34 6.50 -5.44 3.37
C PHE A 34 5.79 -5.59 4.71
N LEU A 35 4.52 -6.01 4.73
CA LEU A 35 3.77 -6.24 5.97
C LEU A 35 4.43 -7.32 6.82
N GLU A 36 4.82 -8.44 6.23
CA GLU A 36 5.48 -9.54 6.93
C GLU A 36 6.83 -9.12 7.51
N THR A 37 7.61 -8.36 6.75
CA THR A 37 8.88 -7.79 7.23
C THR A 37 8.64 -6.84 8.40
N GLY A 38 7.66 -5.93 8.31
CA GLY A 38 7.30 -5.03 9.39
C GLY A 38 6.89 -5.75 10.68
N ILE A 39 6.11 -6.84 10.56
CA ILE A 39 5.73 -7.68 11.70
C ILE A 39 6.97 -8.35 12.33
N THR A 40 7.88 -8.85 11.50
CA THR A 40 9.08 -9.56 11.98
C THR A 40 10.03 -8.62 12.71
N GLU A 41 10.16 -7.40 12.26
CA GLU A 41 11.06 -6.40 12.81
C GLU A 41 10.48 -5.63 14.02
N PHE A 42 9.21 -5.85 14.35
CA PHE A 42 8.48 -5.04 15.32
C PHE A 42 9.15 -4.98 16.71
N ASP A 43 9.67 -6.10 17.19
CA ASP A 43 10.30 -6.18 18.50
C ASP A 43 11.77 -5.75 18.50
N ASP A 44 12.50 -6.09 17.44
CA ASP A 44 13.95 -5.93 17.38
C ASP A 44 14.36 -4.59 16.73
N ASN A 45 13.56 -4.07 15.79
CA ASN A 45 13.85 -2.88 14.98
C ASN A 45 12.60 -2.04 14.71
N THR A 46 11.97 -1.51 15.75
CA THR A 46 10.73 -0.73 15.65
C THR A 46 10.77 0.37 14.58
N LYS A 47 11.92 1.01 14.41
CA LYS A 47 12.13 2.04 13.38
C LYS A 47 11.89 1.51 11.96
N TYR A 48 12.50 0.39 11.61
CA TYR A 48 12.33 -0.22 10.29
C TYR A 48 10.95 -0.86 10.13
N SER A 49 10.44 -1.46 11.21
CA SER A 49 9.06 -1.95 11.26
C SER A 49 8.05 -0.88 10.84
N ILE A 50 8.15 0.35 11.37
CA ILE A 50 7.27 1.47 11.02
C ILE A 50 7.39 1.82 9.53
N VAL A 51 8.59 1.83 8.98
CA VAL A 51 8.80 2.09 7.54
C VAL A 51 8.13 1.03 6.69
N HIS A 52 8.30 -0.24 7.04
CA HIS A 52 7.71 -1.36 6.31
C HIS A 52 6.19 -1.38 6.42
N PHE A 53 5.61 -1.15 7.60
CA PHE A 53 4.16 -1.03 7.77
C PHE A 53 3.58 0.12 6.94
N SER A 54 4.19 1.31 6.99
CA SER A 54 3.72 2.45 6.21
C SER A 54 3.76 2.15 4.70
N THR A 55 4.82 1.53 4.23
CA THR A 55 4.97 1.12 2.83
C THR A 55 3.91 0.09 2.44
N ALA A 56 3.66 -0.92 3.28
CA ALA A 56 2.62 -1.91 3.05
C ALA A 56 1.23 -1.27 2.91
N ILE A 57 0.88 -0.35 3.80
CA ILE A 57 -0.40 0.37 3.78
C ILE A 57 -0.56 1.17 2.49
N GLU A 58 0.46 1.94 2.09
CA GLU A 58 0.43 2.67 0.83
C GLU A 58 0.19 1.75 -0.36
N MET A 59 0.84 0.59 -0.39
CA MET A 59 0.66 -0.40 -1.45
C MET A 59 -0.73 -1.03 -1.44
N PHE A 60 -1.30 -1.34 -0.26
CA PHE A 60 -2.66 -1.87 -0.17
C PHE A 60 -3.70 -0.86 -0.65
N LEU A 61 -3.56 0.42 -0.30
CA LEU A 61 -4.46 1.46 -0.81
C LEU A 61 -4.36 1.60 -2.33
N LYS A 62 -3.15 1.53 -2.89
CA LYS A 62 -2.93 1.54 -4.34
C LYS A 62 -3.51 0.29 -5.01
N ALA A 63 -3.32 -0.90 -4.42
CA ALA A 63 -3.91 -2.14 -4.93
C ALA A 63 -5.45 -2.06 -4.94
N ARG A 64 -6.08 -1.49 -3.91
CA ARG A 64 -7.52 -1.28 -3.87
C ARG A 64 -8.00 -0.32 -4.96
N LEU A 65 -7.29 0.78 -5.19
CA LEU A 65 -7.58 1.68 -6.30
C LEU A 65 -7.42 0.98 -7.65
N MET A 66 -6.36 0.19 -7.82
CA MET A 66 -6.07 -0.54 -9.05
C MET A 66 -7.13 -1.59 -9.36
N HIS A 67 -7.76 -2.18 -8.34
CA HIS A 67 -8.88 -3.10 -8.50
C HIS A 67 -10.10 -2.43 -9.16
N HIS A 68 -10.36 -1.15 -8.85
CA HIS A 68 -11.42 -0.39 -9.49
C HIS A 68 -11.02 0.12 -10.88
N ASP A 69 -9.89 0.81 -10.96
CA ASP A 69 -9.27 1.28 -12.21
C ASP A 69 -7.79 1.57 -11.96
N TRP A 70 -6.91 0.91 -12.70
CA TRP A 70 -5.46 1.09 -12.60
C TRP A 70 -5.02 2.55 -12.76
N LYS A 71 -5.80 3.38 -13.47
CA LYS A 71 -5.53 4.81 -13.65
C LYS A 71 -5.63 5.61 -12.37
N LEU A 72 -6.38 5.10 -11.38
CA LEU A 72 -6.61 5.79 -10.11
C LEU A 72 -5.37 5.87 -9.22
N ILE A 73 -4.33 5.08 -9.49
CA ILE A 73 -3.08 5.14 -8.72
C ILE A 73 -2.16 6.30 -9.14
N PHE A 74 -2.42 6.96 -10.28
CA PHE A 74 -1.64 8.11 -10.74
C PHE A 74 -2.11 9.38 -10.02
N SER A 75 -1.20 10.15 -9.42
CA SER A 75 -1.53 11.45 -8.82
C SER A 75 -2.11 12.40 -9.87
N ASN A 76 -1.49 12.47 -11.05
CA ASN A 76 -1.98 13.28 -12.17
C ASN A 76 -2.78 12.44 -13.16
N LYS A 77 -4.11 12.60 -13.14
CA LYS A 77 -5.05 11.90 -14.04
C LYS A 77 -4.84 12.21 -15.53
N LYS A 78 -4.12 13.29 -15.87
CA LYS A 78 -3.81 13.65 -17.28
C LYS A 78 -2.52 13.01 -17.80
N LYS A 79 -1.71 12.40 -16.93
CA LYS A 79 -0.42 11.80 -17.26
C LYS A 79 -0.42 10.29 -16.99
N VAL A 80 -1.52 9.64 -17.30
CA VAL A 80 -1.68 8.20 -17.14
C VAL A 80 -0.98 7.49 -18.29
N ASP A 81 -0.08 6.56 -17.96
CA ASP A 81 0.76 5.87 -18.93
C ASP A 81 1.12 4.49 -18.37
N TRP A 82 0.66 3.44 -19.04
CA TRP A 82 0.85 2.07 -18.58
C TRP A 82 2.32 1.63 -18.60
N LYS A 83 3.09 2.08 -19.57
CA LYS A 83 4.52 1.77 -19.65
C LYS A 83 5.27 2.35 -18.47
N LYS A 84 5.00 3.62 -18.12
CA LYS A 84 5.59 4.28 -16.95
C LYS A 84 5.21 3.60 -15.64
N LEU A 85 3.99 3.07 -15.57
CA LEU A 85 3.57 2.28 -14.40
C LEU A 85 4.42 1.03 -14.25
N LYS A 86 4.61 0.26 -15.31
CA LYS A 86 5.47 -0.95 -15.31
C LYS A 86 6.93 -0.64 -14.97
N GLU A 87 7.43 0.48 -15.43
CA GLU A 87 8.79 0.96 -15.16
C GLU A 87 8.94 1.59 -13.77
N GLY A 88 7.85 1.83 -13.03
CA GLY A 88 7.87 2.57 -11.76
C GLY A 88 8.18 4.07 -11.90
N ASN A 89 8.15 4.59 -13.12
CA ASN A 89 8.48 5.98 -13.45
C ASN A 89 7.22 6.85 -13.53
N PHE A 90 6.52 6.96 -12.41
CA PHE A 90 5.32 7.80 -12.30
C PHE A 90 5.16 8.34 -10.87
N HIS A 91 4.39 9.42 -10.74
CA HIS A 91 3.98 9.92 -9.44
C HIS A 91 2.67 9.25 -9.02
N SER A 92 2.75 8.44 -7.97
CA SER A 92 1.57 7.78 -7.40
C SER A 92 0.83 8.69 -6.43
N VAL A 93 -0.42 8.36 -6.17
CA VAL A 93 -1.27 9.02 -5.16
C VAL A 93 -0.64 8.98 -3.78
N THR A 94 -0.87 10.02 -2.99
CA THR A 94 -0.62 10.03 -1.54
C THR A 94 -1.67 9.20 -0.80
N ILE A 95 -1.47 8.98 0.50
CA ILE A 95 -2.48 8.31 1.34
C ILE A 95 -3.79 9.10 1.35
N GLU A 96 -3.72 10.44 1.44
CA GLU A 96 -4.86 11.35 1.40
C GLU A 96 -5.63 11.24 0.09
N GLU A 97 -4.92 11.36 -1.03
CA GLU A 97 -5.54 11.22 -2.35
C GLU A 97 -6.15 9.82 -2.56
N ALA A 98 -5.48 8.77 -2.07
CA ALA A 98 -5.99 7.40 -2.16
C ALA A 98 -7.30 7.26 -1.37
N LYS A 99 -7.37 7.78 -0.14
CA LYS A 99 -8.59 7.79 0.67
C LYS A 99 -9.76 8.44 -0.09
N GLU A 100 -9.57 9.67 -0.60
CA GLU A 100 -10.62 10.39 -1.30
C GLU A 100 -11.11 9.63 -2.54
N ARG A 101 -10.20 9.00 -3.27
CA ARG A 101 -10.54 8.22 -4.46
C ARG A 101 -11.26 6.91 -4.11
N ILE A 102 -10.87 6.23 -3.02
CA ILE A 102 -11.56 5.04 -2.54
C ILE A 102 -12.96 5.41 -2.07
N LYS A 103 -13.12 6.50 -1.31
CA LYS A 103 -14.46 7.00 -0.91
C LYS A 103 -15.35 7.30 -2.11
N ALA A 104 -14.80 7.89 -3.16
CA ALA A 104 -15.56 8.17 -4.38
C ALA A 104 -15.96 6.88 -5.12
N ALA A 105 -15.12 5.84 -5.11
CA ALA A 105 -15.40 4.55 -5.71
C ALA A 105 -16.32 3.67 -4.84
N GLU A 106 -16.23 3.80 -3.51
CA GLU A 106 -16.92 3.00 -2.51
C GLU A 106 -17.63 3.87 -1.47
N PRO A 107 -18.71 4.59 -1.79
CA PRO A 107 -19.34 5.55 -0.88
C PRO A 107 -19.90 4.94 0.43
N LYS A 108 -20.14 3.62 0.45
CA LYS A 108 -20.67 2.90 1.60
C LYS A 108 -19.60 2.30 2.52
N ASN A 109 -18.33 2.54 2.23
CA ASN A 109 -17.23 1.98 3.01
C ASN A 109 -16.86 2.88 4.19
N GLU A 110 -17.55 2.69 5.33
CA GLU A 110 -17.34 3.45 6.57
C GLU A 110 -15.98 3.14 7.24
N LEU A 111 -15.43 1.94 7.04
CA LEU A 111 -14.18 1.49 7.69
C LEU A 111 -12.96 2.33 7.29
N ILE A 112 -13.02 3.02 6.15
CA ILE A 112 -11.86 3.75 5.65
C ILE A 112 -11.54 5.00 6.47
N ASP A 113 -12.52 5.62 7.10
CA ASP A 113 -12.28 6.84 7.90
C ASP A 113 -11.53 6.55 9.18
N ASP A 114 -11.91 5.52 9.93
CA ASP A 114 -11.24 5.14 11.17
C ASP A 114 -9.83 4.60 10.92
N ALA A 115 -9.68 3.76 9.90
CA ALA A 115 -8.39 3.23 9.49
C ALA A 115 -7.44 4.34 9.03
N TYR A 116 -7.96 5.33 8.30
CA TYR A 116 -7.18 6.42 7.73
C TYR A 116 -6.47 7.28 8.78
N ILE A 117 -7.10 7.55 9.92
CA ILE A 117 -6.47 8.32 11.02
C ILE A 117 -5.18 7.62 11.46
N ASN A 118 -5.23 6.31 11.60
CA ASN A 118 -4.08 5.51 11.98
C ASN A 118 -3.02 5.46 10.87
N PHE A 119 -3.44 5.33 9.61
CA PHE A 119 -2.55 5.30 8.45
C PHE A 119 -1.81 6.62 8.24
N SER A 120 -2.52 7.75 8.37
CA SER A 120 -1.92 9.09 8.29
C SER A 120 -0.93 9.32 9.43
N SER A 121 -1.26 8.92 10.66
CA SER A 121 -0.37 9.01 11.80
C SER A 121 0.91 8.19 11.56
N LEU A 122 0.79 6.96 11.07
CA LEU A 122 1.93 6.09 10.78
C LEU A 122 2.81 6.67 9.65
N SER A 123 2.20 7.19 8.60
CA SER A 123 2.92 7.84 7.50
C SER A 123 3.71 9.08 7.99
N ASN A 124 3.13 9.87 8.88
CA ASN A 124 3.81 11.00 9.49
C ASN A 124 5.01 10.56 10.35
N HIS A 125 4.88 9.46 11.11
CA HIS A 125 6.01 8.88 11.84
C HIS A 125 7.11 8.38 10.91
N ARG A 126 6.74 7.68 9.84
CA ARG A 126 7.70 7.22 8.82
C ARG A 126 8.45 8.41 8.20
N ASN A 127 7.75 9.50 7.87
CA ASN A 127 8.39 10.69 7.30
C ASN A 127 9.38 11.33 8.27
N LYS A 128 9.05 11.39 9.57
CA LYS A 128 9.99 11.85 10.59
C LYS A 128 11.22 10.96 10.67
N ILE A 129 11.05 9.64 10.62
CA ILE A 129 12.15 8.66 10.66
C ILE A 129 13.09 8.83 9.45
N ILE A 130 12.54 9.03 8.25
CA ILE A 130 13.33 9.08 7.01
C ILE A 130 14.03 10.42 6.83
N HIS A 131 13.36 11.53 7.17
CA HIS A 131 13.87 12.86 6.91
C HIS A 131 14.55 13.52 8.11
N PHE A 132 14.27 13.06 9.34
CA PHE A 132 14.81 13.60 10.57
C PHE A 132 15.20 12.48 11.52
N TYR A 133 16.35 12.59 12.17
CA TYR A 133 16.73 11.69 13.24
C TYR A 133 15.78 11.90 14.45
N HIS A 134 15.02 10.88 14.82
CA HIS A 134 14.12 10.94 15.96
C HIS A 134 14.74 10.21 17.15
N HIS A 135 15.31 10.96 18.08
CA HIS A 135 15.99 10.41 19.28
C HIS A 135 15.04 9.65 20.23
N GLU A 136 13.75 9.99 20.21
CA GLU A 136 12.73 9.40 21.11
C GLU A 136 12.17 8.05 20.62
N LEU A 137 12.58 7.61 19.43
CA LEU A 137 12.01 6.43 18.78
C LEU A 137 12.61 5.09 19.28
N GLU A 138 13.73 5.11 19.95
CA GLU A 138 14.41 3.88 20.35
C GLU A 138 13.76 3.15 21.54
N SER A 139 12.84 3.78 22.27
CA SER A 139 12.32 3.21 23.53
C SER A 139 10.80 3.35 23.75
N SER A 140 10.02 3.98 22.87
CA SER A 140 8.64 4.31 23.22
C SER A 140 7.65 3.18 22.96
N GLN A 141 7.10 2.67 24.04
CA GLN A 141 5.94 1.79 24.10
C GLN A 141 4.75 2.34 23.30
N GLU A 142 4.64 3.67 23.22
CA GLU A 142 3.60 4.41 22.50
C GLU A 142 3.63 4.20 20.98
N MET A 143 4.82 3.99 20.39
CA MET A 143 4.95 3.73 18.96
C MET A 143 4.63 2.28 18.62
N LYS A 144 4.97 1.35 19.51
CA LYS A 144 4.53 -0.03 19.39
C LYS A 144 3.00 -0.08 19.37
N GLU A 145 2.34 0.69 20.22
CA GLU A 145 0.87 0.78 20.29
C GLU A 145 0.24 1.41 19.02
N LYS A 146 0.83 2.50 18.49
CA LYS A 146 0.35 3.14 17.26
C LYS A 146 0.53 2.26 16.03
N SER A 147 1.66 1.58 15.91
CA SER A 147 1.90 0.60 14.85
C SER A 147 0.90 -0.55 14.92
N TYR A 148 0.60 -1.01 16.13
CA TYR A 148 -0.35 -2.09 16.37
C TYR A 148 -1.78 -1.70 16.01
N ARG A 149 -2.23 -0.48 16.37
CA ARG A 149 -3.57 0.02 16.05
C ARG A 149 -3.81 0.18 14.56
N SER A 150 -2.78 0.52 13.79
CA SER A 150 -2.92 0.70 12.33
C SER A 150 -3.03 -0.62 11.56
N THR A 151 -2.65 -1.75 12.17
CA THR A 151 -2.72 -3.08 11.53
C THR A 151 -3.96 -3.88 11.94
N VAL A 152 -4.68 -3.43 12.99
CA VAL A 152 -5.87 -4.14 13.52
C VAL A 152 -7.12 -3.40 13.09
N THR A 153 -7.89 -4.00 12.20
CA THR A 153 -9.26 -3.55 11.90
C THR A 153 -10.15 -3.71 13.13
N PRO A 154 -11.04 -2.73 13.45
CA PRO A 154 -11.99 -2.85 14.54
C PRO A 154 -12.86 -4.12 14.36
N GLY A 155 -12.83 -5.01 15.35
CA GLY A 155 -13.63 -6.23 15.35
C GLY A 155 -12.87 -7.54 15.56
N THR A 156 -11.53 -7.51 15.54
CA THR A 156 -10.71 -8.67 15.92
C THR A 156 -9.96 -8.39 17.21
N ALA A 157 -10.48 -8.93 18.33
CA ALA A 157 -9.73 -8.95 19.57
C ALA A 157 -8.46 -9.80 19.38
N PHE A 158 -7.32 -9.15 19.28
CA PHE A 158 -6.03 -9.80 19.09
C PHE A 158 -5.36 -10.04 20.45
N LYS A 159 -4.99 -11.30 20.72
CA LYS A 159 -4.14 -11.64 21.87
C LYS A 159 -2.69 -11.20 21.59
N PRO A 160 -1.91 -10.82 22.62
CA PRO A 160 -0.53 -10.38 22.42
C PRO A 160 0.29 -11.43 21.68
N TYR A 161 1.08 -10.94 20.76
CA TYR A 161 1.86 -11.67 19.79
C TYR A 161 2.98 -12.51 20.46
N SER A 162 3.08 -13.78 20.10
CA SER A 162 4.27 -14.59 20.32
C SER A 162 4.93 -14.90 18.97
N ARG A 163 6.26 -14.98 18.92
CA ARG A 163 7.07 -15.23 17.68
C ARG A 163 6.55 -16.41 16.81
N SER A 164 5.83 -17.36 17.42
CA SER A 164 5.26 -18.51 16.71
C SER A 164 3.96 -18.20 15.93
N THR A 165 3.25 -17.13 16.31
CA THR A 165 1.93 -16.78 15.73
C THR A 165 2.02 -15.88 14.51
N GLY A 166 3.13 -15.19 14.24
CA GLY A 166 3.27 -14.24 13.14
C GLY A 166 3.09 -14.85 11.76
N ARG A 167 3.68 -16.01 11.54
CA ARG A 167 3.52 -16.73 10.25
C ARG A 167 2.10 -17.22 10.00
N LYS A 168 1.34 -17.56 11.06
CA LYS A 168 -0.08 -17.95 10.95
C LYS A 168 -0.97 -16.73 10.68
N CYS A 169 -0.69 -15.59 11.31
CA CYS A 169 -1.44 -14.35 11.15
C CYS A 169 -1.31 -13.79 9.71
N SER A 170 -0.11 -13.78 9.14
CA SER A 170 0.14 -13.39 7.76
C SER A 170 -0.69 -14.21 6.76
N ARG A 171 -0.79 -15.53 6.93
CA ARG A 171 -1.62 -16.40 6.07
C ARG A 171 -3.12 -16.11 6.17
N ILE A 172 -3.62 -15.80 7.36
CA ILE A 172 -5.05 -15.49 7.59
C ILE A 172 -5.39 -14.13 6.98
N LEU A 173 -4.53 -13.12 7.16
CA LEU A 173 -4.70 -11.80 6.58
C LEU A 173 -4.66 -11.85 5.04
N LYS A 174 -3.70 -12.61 4.46
CA LYS A 174 -3.66 -12.84 3.01
C LYS A 174 -4.97 -13.42 2.48
N LYS A 175 -5.49 -14.47 3.12
CA LYS A 175 -6.76 -15.09 2.70
C LYS A 175 -7.95 -14.14 2.80
N ARG A 176 -8.09 -13.39 3.91
CA ARG A 176 -9.20 -12.45 4.10
C ARG A 176 -9.12 -11.27 3.14
N PHE A 177 -7.93 -10.69 2.94
CA PHE A 177 -7.75 -9.58 2.00
C PHE A 177 -8.12 -10.00 0.58
N ILE A 178 -7.63 -11.16 0.12
CA ILE A 178 -7.96 -11.70 -1.21
C ILE A 178 -9.47 -11.96 -1.34
N GLN A 179 -10.13 -12.55 -0.34
CA GLN A 179 -11.57 -12.77 -0.37
C GLN A 179 -12.39 -11.48 -0.41
N GLN A 180 -12.00 -10.44 0.35
CA GLN A 180 -12.71 -9.16 0.37
C GLN A 180 -12.45 -8.29 -0.87
N THR A 181 -11.41 -8.58 -1.63
CA THR A 181 -11.05 -7.80 -2.83
C THR A 181 -11.62 -8.42 -4.10
N ILE A 182 -11.95 -9.73 -4.07
CA ILE A 182 -12.48 -10.49 -5.23
C ILE A 182 -14.01 -10.66 -5.14
N SER A 183 -14.63 -10.37 -3.99
CA SER A 183 -16.10 -10.35 -3.79
C SER A 183 -16.68 -8.99 -4.13
#